data_3f0c9a0d67f764029f1a01924229549d
#
_entry.id   3f0c9a0d67f764029f1a01924229549d
#
_cell.length_a   1.000
_cell.length_b   1.000
_cell.length_c   1.000
_cell.angle_alpha   90.00
_cell.angle_beta   90.00
_cell.angle_gamma   90.00
#
_symmetry.space_group_name_H-M   'P 1'
#
loop_
_entity.id
_entity.type
_entity.pdbx_description
1 polymer ?
#
loop_
_entity_poly.entity_id
_entity_poly.type
_entity_poly.pdbx_seq_one_letter_code
_entity_poly.pdbx_strand_id
1 'polypeptide(L)'
;MKTAPSGVSVLDLEPAPSDFLEQALAGLSSSPRTLPSKFFYDERGSDLFQEICELPEYYVTRTETQILRRHGAEIAQSIGECAELVGFGTGAGVKTRMLLEHLQDLIAYVPVDISKQRLTESAEALSREMPSLEILPVCADYLQPFELPAPSRKPAHIAVYFPGSTIGNMQPELARDFLQRVCRLCGRSGGLIIGVDLQKSTEVLEAAYNDRAGVTAAFNLNMLARANRELGADFDLSQWRHRAIYNREAHRIEMHLISQGAQTVHLGGREFHFAPNEKIVTEFSYKHTIEGFSALAASAGFQLARVWTDPEQLFAVFHFTTR
;
A
#
# COMPACT_ATOMS: atom_id res chain seq x y z
N MET A 1 -16.18 19.07 36.04
CA MET A 1 -16.15 18.72 34.59
C MET A 1 -15.50 17.37 34.48
N LYS A 2 -16.25 16.32 34.18
CA LYS A 2 -15.70 14.99 33.92
C LYS A 2 -15.17 14.99 32.47
N THR A 3 -13.87 14.84 32.32
CA THR A 3 -13.25 14.56 31.00
C THR A 3 -13.83 13.26 30.46
N ALA A 4 -14.44 13.32 29.28
CA ALA A 4 -14.91 12.15 28.57
C ALA A 4 -13.69 11.24 28.23
N PRO A 5 -13.85 9.91 28.19
CA PRO A 5 -12.77 9.02 27.79
C PRO A 5 -12.44 9.27 26.33
N SER A 6 -11.22 9.74 26.09
CA SER A 6 -10.64 9.94 24.76
C SER A 6 -10.22 8.59 24.15
N GLY A 7 -11.19 7.77 23.79
CA GLY A 7 -10.92 6.51 23.08
C GLY A 7 -11.61 6.55 21.73
N VAL A 8 -10.83 6.61 20.65
CA VAL A 8 -11.32 6.41 19.29
C VAL A 8 -11.81 4.95 19.19
N SER A 9 -13.10 4.74 18.88
CA SER A 9 -13.65 3.40 18.71
C SER A 9 -13.31 2.87 17.32
N VAL A 10 -12.57 1.76 17.23
CA VAL A 10 -12.25 1.08 15.98
C VAL A 10 -13.37 0.12 15.63
N LEU A 11 -13.94 0.25 14.44
CA LEU A 11 -14.79 -0.78 13.85
C LEU A 11 -13.88 -1.92 13.39
N ASP A 12 -13.89 -3.01 14.14
CA ASP A 12 -13.10 -4.19 13.80
C ASP A 12 -13.98 -5.20 13.05
N LEU A 13 -13.70 -5.35 11.76
CA LEU A 13 -14.39 -6.31 10.91
C LEU A 13 -13.70 -7.67 10.89
N GLU A 14 -12.78 -7.88 11.87
CA GLU A 14 -12.07 -9.15 12.06
C GLU A 14 -11.54 -9.69 10.71
N PRO A 15 -10.67 -8.94 10.02
CA PRO A 15 -10.09 -9.46 8.79
C PRO A 15 -9.49 -10.82 9.12
N ALA A 16 -9.86 -11.84 8.33
CA ALA A 16 -9.54 -13.25 8.63
C ALA A 16 -8.09 -13.35 9.10
N PRO A 17 -7.82 -14.11 10.20
CA PRO A 17 -6.46 -14.33 10.67
C PRO A 17 -5.61 -14.68 9.47
N SER A 18 -4.46 -14.06 9.36
CA SER A 18 -3.65 -14.16 8.14
C SER A 18 -3.48 -15.64 7.79
N ASP A 19 -4.06 -16.07 6.68
CA ASP A 19 -3.86 -17.38 6.05
C ASP A 19 -2.42 -17.48 5.48
N PHE A 20 -1.46 -16.95 6.29
CA PHE A 20 -0.07 -16.90 5.89
C PHE A 20 0.47 -18.28 5.52
N LEU A 21 0.16 -19.30 6.33
CA LEU A 21 0.55 -20.68 6.03
C LEU A 21 -0.06 -21.16 4.71
N GLU A 22 -1.37 -20.98 4.53
CA GLU A 22 -2.08 -21.43 3.32
C GLU A 22 -1.52 -20.74 2.08
N GLN A 23 -1.38 -19.41 2.10
CA GLN A 23 -0.86 -18.66 0.99
C GLN A 23 0.63 -18.92 0.73
N ALA A 24 1.44 -19.13 1.77
CA ALA A 24 2.83 -19.53 1.61
C ALA A 24 2.95 -20.90 0.96
N LEU A 25 2.17 -21.90 1.41
CA LEU A 25 2.12 -23.22 0.80
C LEU A 25 1.68 -23.16 -0.67
N ALA A 26 0.64 -22.40 -0.97
CA ALA A 26 0.17 -22.21 -2.35
C ALA A 26 1.23 -21.53 -3.21
N GLY A 27 1.82 -20.44 -2.74
CA GLY A 27 2.82 -19.67 -3.46
C GLY A 27 4.12 -20.44 -3.68
N LEU A 28 4.62 -21.16 -2.68
CA LEU A 28 5.82 -22.00 -2.82
C LEU A 28 5.59 -23.24 -3.73
N SER A 29 4.33 -23.64 -3.92
CA SER A 29 3.95 -24.72 -4.84
C SER A 29 3.69 -24.22 -6.28
N SER A 30 3.67 -22.90 -6.50
CA SER A 30 3.42 -22.31 -7.82
C SER A 30 4.69 -22.24 -8.69
N SER A 31 4.51 -21.94 -9.98
CA SER A 31 5.61 -21.65 -10.90
C SER A 31 5.32 -20.36 -11.66
N PRO A 32 6.12 -19.29 -11.47
CA PRO A 32 7.22 -19.16 -10.50
C PRO A 32 6.73 -19.25 -9.04
N ARG A 33 7.64 -19.64 -8.13
CA ARG A 33 7.35 -19.61 -6.70
C ARG A 33 7.16 -18.19 -6.20
N THR A 34 6.20 -17.99 -5.30
CA THR A 34 5.86 -16.66 -4.77
C THR A 34 5.66 -16.69 -3.25
N LEU A 35 5.82 -15.53 -2.61
CA LEU A 35 5.32 -15.24 -1.27
C LEU A 35 4.62 -13.88 -1.33
N PRO A 36 3.36 -13.74 -0.88
CA PRO A 36 2.62 -12.49 -1.02
C PRO A 36 3.22 -11.32 -0.23
N SER A 37 3.38 -10.18 -0.87
CA SER A 37 4.02 -8.97 -0.31
C SER A 37 3.32 -8.42 0.94
N LYS A 38 2.04 -8.68 1.15
CA LYS A 38 1.33 -8.28 2.38
C LYS A 38 1.97 -8.83 3.65
N PHE A 39 2.73 -9.93 3.55
CA PHE A 39 3.41 -10.55 4.69
C PHE A 39 4.77 -9.93 5.01
N PHE A 40 5.22 -8.91 4.28
CA PHE A 40 6.38 -8.12 4.68
C PHE A 40 6.16 -7.36 6.00
N TYR A 41 4.93 -6.91 6.25
CA TYR A 41 4.60 -5.90 7.26
C TYR A 41 4.27 -6.50 8.63
N ASP A 42 5.19 -7.32 9.19
CA ASP A 42 5.25 -7.52 10.64
C ASP A 42 5.88 -6.30 11.32
N GLU A 43 6.09 -6.32 12.63
CA GLU A 43 6.71 -5.21 13.38
C GLU A 43 8.07 -4.84 12.77
N ARG A 44 8.98 -5.81 12.63
CA ARG A 44 10.33 -5.58 12.06
C ARG A 44 10.29 -5.14 10.59
N GLY A 45 9.45 -5.77 9.77
CA GLY A 45 9.31 -5.41 8.36
C GLY A 45 8.78 -3.99 8.18
N SER A 46 7.90 -3.57 9.06
CA SER A 46 7.37 -2.20 9.03
C SER A 46 8.41 -1.16 9.44
N ASP A 47 9.28 -1.47 10.41
CA ASP A 47 10.40 -0.60 10.77
C ASP A 47 11.39 -0.48 9.61
N LEU A 48 11.73 -1.62 8.98
CA LEU A 48 12.59 -1.64 7.79
C LEU A 48 11.98 -0.85 6.63
N PHE A 49 10.66 -0.91 6.44
CA PHE A 49 10.00 -0.10 5.40
C PHE A 49 10.08 1.40 5.72
N GLN A 50 10.00 1.80 6.98
CA GLN A 50 10.23 3.20 7.35
C GLN A 50 11.68 3.62 7.05
N GLU A 51 12.66 2.77 7.37
CA GLU A 51 14.07 2.99 7.01
C GLU A 51 14.23 3.12 5.47
N ILE A 52 13.56 2.26 4.67
CA ILE A 52 13.55 2.34 3.21
C ILE A 52 13.02 3.70 2.73
N CYS A 53 11.96 4.21 3.34
CA CYS A 53 11.37 5.51 2.95
C CYS A 53 12.33 6.70 3.11
N GLU A 54 13.36 6.57 3.96
CA GLU A 54 14.39 7.60 4.19
C GLU A 54 15.62 7.45 3.29
N LEU A 55 15.74 6.33 2.56
CA LEU A 55 16.90 6.07 1.69
C LEU A 55 16.96 7.06 0.53
N PRO A 56 18.18 7.53 0.17
CA PRO A 56 18.35 8.44 -0.97
C PRO A 56 17.95 7.80 -2.31
N GLU A 57 18.10 6.49 -2.46
CA GLU A 57 17.71 5.75 -3.66
C GLU A 57 16.19 5.57 -3.77
N TYR A 58 15.45 5.50 -2.63
CA TYR A 58 14.01 5.29 -2.62
C TYR A 58 13.24 6.61 -2.82
N TYR A 59 13.10 7.02 -4.07
CA TYR A 59 12.46 8.30 -4.45
C TYR A 59 10.95 8.33 -4.21
N VAL A 60 10.26 7.18 -4.21
CA VAL A 60 8.79 7.05 -4.25
C VAL A 60 8.10 7.90 -3.17
N THR A 61 8.44 7.69 -1.88
CA THR A 61 7.84 8.41 -0.76
C THR A 61 8.17 9.90 -0.81
N ARG A 62 9.43 10.24 -1.09
CA ARG A 62 9.91 11.63 -1.14
C ARG A 62 9.23 12.41 -2.24
N THR A 63 9.09 11.82 -3.44
CA THR A 63 8.49 12.49 -4.61
C THR A 63 6.99 12.72 -4.40
N GLU A 64 6.25 11.71 -3.93
CA GLU A 64 4.83 11.88 -3.61
C GLU A 64 4.62 12.97 -2.54
N THR A 65 5.46 12.98 -1.50
CA THR A 65 5.42 14.01 -0.46
C THR A 65 5.68 15.40 -1.02
N GLN A 66 6.60 15.55 -1.99
CA GLN A 66 6.85 16.82 -2.67
C GLN A 66 5.65 17.28 -3.50
N ILE A 67 4.99 16.36 -4.21
CA ILE A 67 3.75 16.68 -4.95
C ILE A 67 2.67 17.18 -3.99
N LEU A 68 2.46 16.47 -2.86
CA LEU A 68 1.47 16.89 -1.86
C LEU A 68 1.81 18.25 -1.24
N ARG A 69 3.07 18.52 -0.91
CA ARG A 69 3.50 19.85 -0.41
C ARG A 69 3.23 20.96 -1.39
N ARG A 70 3.47 20.71 -2.69
CA ARG A 70 3.33 21.73 -3.74
C ARG A 70 1.88 21.94 -4.14
N HIS A 71 1.09 20.89 -4.19
CA HIS A 71 -0.24 20.87 -4.79
C HIS A 71 -1.36 20.48 -3.82
N GLY A 72 -1.07 20.33 -2.50
CA GLY A 72 -2.04 19.86 -1.51
C GLY A 72 -3.33 20.67 -1.48
N ALA A 73 -3.23 22.01 -1.57
CA ALA A 73 -4.40 22.87 -1.65
C ALA A 73 -5.23 22.66 -2.93
N GLU A 74 -4.59 22.45 -4.08
CA GLU A 74 -5.28 22.15 -5.33
C GLU A 74 -5.95 20.77 -5.29
N ILE A 75 -5.27 19.78 -4.68
CA ILE A 75 -5.81 18.41 -4.50
C ILE A 75 -7.03 18.49 -3.59
N ALA A 76 -6.93 19.16 -2.44
CA ALA A 76 -8.04 19.36 -1.53
C ALA A 76 -9.23 20.07 -2.17
N GLN A 77 -8.97 21.14 -2.93
CA GLN A 77 -9.99 21.84 -3.70
C GLN A 77 -10.68 20.93 -4.72
N SER A 78 -9.92 20.03 -5.35
CA SER A 78 -10.49 19.10 -6.33
C SER A 78 -11.34 18.00 -5.70
N ILE A 79 -11.08 17.62 -4.44
CA ILE A 79 -11.93 16.73 -3.65
C ILE A 79 -13.27 17.41 -3.37
N GLY A 80 -13.25 18.70 -3.00
CA GLY A 80 -14.45 19.47 -2.69
C GLY A 80 -14.84 19.42 -1.21
N GLU A 81 -15.88 20.20 -0.87
CA GLU A 81 -16.38 20.38 0.48
C GLU A 81 -17.36 19.26 0.90
N CYS A 82 -17.55 19.10 2.19
CA CYS A 82 -18.49 18.14 2.77
C CYS A 82 -18.23 16.68 2.35
N ALA A 83 -17.00 16.33 2.04
CA ALA A 83 -16.60 14.98 1.69
C ALA A 83 -16.44 14.09 2.94
N GLU A 84 -16.64 12.79 2.79
CA GLU A 84 -16.09 11.75 3.65
C GLU A 84 -14.83 11.21 2.97
N LEU A 85 -13.66 11.32 3.65
CA LEU A 85 -12.41 10.85 3.12
C LEU A 85 -12.10 9.45 3.65
N VAL A 86 -11.98 8.47 2.76
CA VAL A 86 -11.61 7.09 3.11
C VAL A 86 -10.16 6.86 2.72
N GLY A 87 -9.29 6.62 3.70
CA GLY A 87 -7.86 6.39 3.47
C GLY A 87 -7.49 4.92 3.54
N PHE A 88 -6.96 4.33 2.46
CA PHE A 88 -6.52 2.95 2.43
C PHE A 88 -5.01 2.83 2.65
N GLY A 89 -4.60 1.94 3.59
CA GLY A 89 -3.19 1.62 3.84
C GLY A 89 -2.35 2.86 4.17
N THR A 90 -2.90 3.78 4.96
CA THR A 90 -2.31 5.11 5.17
C THR A 90 -1.07 5.10 6.06
N GLY A 91 -0.70 3.95 6.63
CA GLY A 91 0.54 3.76 7.40
C GLY A 91 0.71 4.76 8.55
N ALA A 92 1.92 5.36 8.68
CA ALA A 92 2.21 6.38 9.69
C ALA A 92 1.45 7.71 9.50
N GLY A 93 0.64 7.83 8.45
CA GLY A 93 -0.30 8.93 8.24
C GLY A 93 0.31 10.27 7.82
N VAL A 94 1.63 10.39 7.60
CA VAL A 94 2.28 11.67 7.25
C VAL A 94 1.66 12.30 6.01
N LYS A 95 1.53 11.55 4.92
CA LYS A 95 0.94 12.04 3.66
C LYS A 95 -0.55 12.39 3.84
N THR A 96 -1.26 11.60 4.62
CA THR A 96 -2.67 11.84 4.95
C THR A 96 -2.84 13.14 5.75
N ARG A 97 -2.00 13.38 6.76
CA ARG A 97 -2.02 14.64 7.53
C ARG A 97 -1.82 15.85 6.63
N MET A 98 -0.84 15.78 5.73
CA MET A 98 -0.59 16.84 4.76
C MET A 98 -1.81 17.15 3.87
N LEU A 99 -2.57 16.13 3.48
CA LEU A 99 -3.80 16.32 2.72
C LEU A 99 -4.92 16.89 3.60
N LEU A 100 -5.11 16.34 4.80
CA LEU A 100 -6.16 16.76 5.75
C LEU A 100 -6.00 18.22 6.19
N GLU A 101 -4.77 18.73 6.31
CA GLU A 101 -4.49 20.14 6.65
C GLU A 101 -5.06 21.14 5.61
N HIS A 102 -5.27 20.70 4.37
CA HIS A 102 -5.85 21.50 3.30
C HIS A 102 -7.35 21.27 3.08
N LEU A 103 -7.93 20.20 3.66
CA LEU A 103 -9.35 19.89 3.52
C LEU A 103 -10.18 20.71 4.50
N GLN A 104 -10.96 21.63 3.97
CA GLN A 104 -11.94 22.40 4.74
C GLN A 104 -13.30 21.67 4.72
N ASP A 105 -14.03 21.74 5.81
CA ASP A 105 -15.39 21.16 5.94
C ASP A 105 -15.47 19.66 5.63
N LEU A 106 -14.38 18.90 5.91
CA LEU A 106 -14.44 17.45 5.86
C LEU A 106 -15.44 16.93 6.89
N ILE A 107 -16.34 16.05 6.46
CA ILE A 107 -17.37 15.48 7.35
C ILE A 107 -16.75 14.44 8.28
N ALA A 108 -16.00 13.50 7.72
CA ALA A 108 -15.31 12.46 8.47
C ALA A 108 -14.05 11.97 7.71
N TYR A 109 -13.12 11.44 8.47
CA TYR A 109 -12.00 10.67 7.96
C TYR A 109 -12.12 9.22 8.40
N VAL A 110 -12.09 8.29 7.45
CA VAL A 110 -12.20 6.84 7.67
C VAL A 110 -10.89 6.17 7.27
N PRO A 111 -9.89 6.06 8.18
CA PRO A 111 -8.71 5.26 7.92
C PRO A 111 -9.06 3.78 7.91
N VAL A 112 -8.60 3.05 6.89
CA VAL A 112 -8.80 1.60 6.75
C VAL A 112 -7.45 0.91 6.67
N ASP A 113 -7.20 -0.02 7.59
CA ASP A 113 -5.97 -0.80 7.63
C ASP A 113 -6.25 -2.20 8.19
N ILE A 114 -5.43 -3.18 7.81
CA ILE A 114 -5.52 -4.54 8.34
C ILE A 114 -4.87 -4.65 9.73
N SER A 115 -3.96 -3.75 10.08
CA SER A 115 -3.27 -3.72 11.37
C SER A 115 -4.06 -2.90 12.39
N LYS A 116 -4.87 -3.55 13.21
CA LYS A 116 -5.68 -2.91 14.26
C LYS A 116 -4.86 -2.04 15.19
N GLN A 117 -3.69 -2.52 15.63
CA GLN A 117 -2.83 -1.79 16.56
C GLN A 117 -2.37 -0.46 15.96
N ARG A 118 -1.75 -0.50 14.76
CA ARG A 118 -1.26 0.71 14.07
C ARG A 118 -2.38 1.67 13.71
N LEU A 119 -3.52 1.13 13.27
CA LEU A 119 -4.71 1.91 12.98
C LEU A 119 -5.18 2.67 14.22
N THR A 120 -5.25 2.00 15.38
CA THR A 120 -5.66 2.62 16.64
C THR A 120 -4.70 3.73 17.04
N GLU A 121 -3.39 3.44 17.08
CA GLU A 121 -2.34 4.40 17.44
C GLU A 121 -2.37 5.64 16.53
N SER A 122 -2.50 5.43 15.21
CA SER A 122 -2.56 6.52 14.23
C SER A 122 -3.84 7.35 14.37
N ALA A 123 -5.00 6.71 14.56
CA ALA A 123 -6.27 7.39 14.73
C ALA A 123 -6.34 8.21 16.03
N GLU A 124 -5.80 7.68 17.13
CA GLU A 124 -5.71 8.42 18.39
C GLU A 124 -4.77 9.62 18.30
N ALA A 125 -3.62 9.48 17.62
CA ALA A 125 -2.71 10.59 17.39
C ALA A 125 -3.39 11.69 16.57
N LEU A 126 -4.04 11.32 15.47
CA LEU A 126 -4.74 12.25 14.59
C LEU A 126 -5.92 12.94 15.30
N SER A 127 -6.69 12.22 16.12
CA SER A 127 -7.80 12.79 16.91
C SER A 127 -7.34 13.86 17.91
N ARG A 128 -6.13 13.71 18.45
CA ARG A 128 -5.53 14.75 19.33
C ARG A 128 -5.09 15.99 18.56
N GLU A 129 -4.58 15.80 17.34
CA GLU A 129 -4.10 16.87 16.46
C GLU A 129 -5.26 17.63 15.80
N MET A 130 -6.34 16.92 15.47
CA MET A 130 -7.54 17.45 14.77
C MET A 130 -8.83 17.15 15.56
N PRO A 131 -9.06 17.79 16.72
CA PRO A 131 -10.16 17.43 17.63
C PRO A 131 -11.56 17.74 17.08
N SER A 132 -11.68 18.56 16.02
CA SER A 132 -12.92 18.85 15.34
C SER A 132 -13.28 17.87 14.22
N LEU A 133 -12.34 17.02 13.81
CA LEU A 133 -12.54 16.04 12.76
C LEU A 133 -13.09 14.73 13.35
N GLU A 134 -14.20 14.26 12.81
CA GLU A 134 -14.70 12.93 13.13
C GLU A 134 -13.82 11.86 12.46
N ILE A 135 -13.23 10.98 13.28
CA ILE A 135 -12.33 9.92 12.81
C ILE A 135 -12.99 8.58 13.12
N LEU A 136 -13.22 7.78 12.08
CA LEU A 136 -13.96 6.52 12.12
C LEU A 136 -13.07 5.37 11.61
N PRO A 137 -12.09 4.88 12.40
CA PRO A 137 -11.17 3.87 11.93
C PRO A 137 -11.82 2.51 11.74
N VAL A 138 -11.48 1.84 10.63
CA VAL A 138 -12.00 0.52 10.25
C VAL A 138 -10.83 -0.45 10.09
N CYS A 139 -10.78 -1.49 10.92
CA CYS A 139 -9.86 -2.60 10.77
C CYS A 139 -10.44 -3.59 9.76
N ALA A 140 -9.93 -3.57 8.52
CA ALA A 140 -10.43 -4.41 7.43
C ALA A 140 -9.35 -4.65 6.38
N ASP A 141 -9.49 -5.75 5.64
CA ASP A 141 -8.78 -5.92 4.36
C ASP A 141 -9.52 -5.16 3.26
N TYR A 142 -8.98 -4.01 2.83
CA TYR A 142 -9.58 -3.18 1.79
C TYR A 142 -9.66 -3.87 0.40
N LEU A 143 -9.04 -5.04 0.25
CA LEU A 143 -9.22 -5.89 -0.92
C LEU A 143 -10.51 -6.69 -0.88
N GLN A 144 -11.19 -6.76 0.27
CA GLN A 144 -12.48 -7.40 0.45
C GLN A 144 -13.61 -6.35 0.53
N PRO A 145 -14.85 -6.71 0.17
CA PRO A 145 -15.99 -5.84 0.40
C PRO A 145 -16.20 -5.58 1.90
N PHE A 146 -16.42 -4.34 2.29
CA PHE A 146 -16.84 -3.95 3.63
C PHE A 146 -17.74 -2.73 3.59
N GLU A 147 -18.48 -2.48 4.67
CA GLU A 147 -19.34 -1.31 4.81
C GLU A 147 -18.63 -0.23 5.63
N LEU A 148 -18.77 1.02 5.19
CA LEU A 148 -18.27 2.17 5.93
C LEU A 148 -19.13 2.46 7.15
N PRO A 149 -18.55 2.89 8.28
CA PRO A 149 -19.31 3.41 9.40
C PRO A 149 -20.04 4.70 8.98
N ALA A 150 -21.27 4.89 9.48
CA ALA A 150 -22.01 6.09 9.18
C ALA A 150 -21.46 7.28 10.01
N PRO A 151 -21.03 8.38 9.37
CA PRO A 151 -20.61 9.57 10.10
C PRO A 151 -21.80 10.29 10.74
N SER A 152 -21.51 11.13 11.75
CA SER A 152 -22.54 11.89 12.49
C SER A 152 -23.32 12.89 11.61
N ARG A 153 -22.68 13.36 10.54
CA ARG A 153 -23.28 14.24 9.52
C ARG A 153 -23.22 13.54 8.17
N LYS A 154 -24.28 13.69 7.36
CA LYS A 154 -24.33 13.10 6.02
C LYS A 154 -23.32 13.78 5.08
N PRO A 155 -22.37 13.05 4.47
CA PRO A 155 -21.46 13.62 3.49
C PRO A 155 -22.18 13.89 2.17
N ALA A 156 -21.67 14.85 1.42
CA ALA A 156 -22.12 15.11 0.05
C ALA A 156 -21.64 14.02 -0.91
N HIS A 157 -20.44 13.50 -0.68
CA HIS A 157 -19.82 12.46 -1.49
C HIS A 157 -18.69 11.77 -0.70
N ILE A 158 -18.23 10.63 -1.23
CA ILE A 158 -17.10 9.88 -0.69
C ILE A 158 -15.89 10.10 -1.60
N ALA A 159 -14.76 10.48 -1.01
CA ALA A 159 -13.46 10.52 -1.65
C ALA A 159 -12.56 9.44 -1.05
N VAL A 160 -11.95 8.61 -1.91
CA VAL A 160 -10.96 7.61 -1.47
C VAL A 160 -9.56 8.17 -1.67
N TYR A 161 -8.67 8.00 -0.70
CA TYR A 161 -7.26 8.35 -0.78
C TYR A 161 -6.40 7.10 -0.68
N PHE A 162 -5.62 6.81 -1.74
CA PHE A 162 -4.78 5.63 -1.84
C PHE A 162 -3.35 6.00 -2.26
N PRO A 163 -2.49 6.40 -1.31
CA PRO A 163 -1.13 6.85 -1.60
C PRO A 163 -0.12 5.71 -1.76
N GLY A 164 1.13 6.09 -2.09
CA GLY A 164 2.30 5.23 -1.98
C GLY A 164 2.53 4.29 -3.16
N SER A 165 1.77 4.43 -4.23
CA SER A 165 1.81 3.49 -5.36
C SER A 165 1.52 2.03 -4.98
N THR A 166 0.79 1.82 -3.90
CA THR A 166 0.41 0.49 -3.40
C THR A 166 -0.38 -0.32 -4.44
N ILE A 167 -1.11 0.36 -5.33
CA ILE A 167 -1.78 -0.25 -6.49
C ILE A 167 -0.80 -1.02 -7.40
N GLY A 168 0.46 -0.57 -7.47
CA GLY A 168 1.51 -1.23 -8.23
C GLY A 168 1.85 -2.64 -7.75
N ASN A 169 1.50 -2.99 -6.51
CA ASN A 169 1.72 -4.34 -5.97
C ASN A 169 0.64 -5.35 -6.42
N MET A 170 -0.38 -4.87 -7.14
CA MET A 170 -1.46 -5.69 -7.66
C MET A 170 -1.21 -6.06 -9.12
N GLN A 171 -1.48 -7.31 -9.48
CA GLN A 171 -1.53 -7.70 -10.89
C GLN A 171 -2.65 -6.92 -11.62
N PRO A 172 -2.55 -6.69 -12.93
CA PRO A 172 -3.45 -5.80 -13.68
C PRO A 172 -4.94 -6.12 -13.50
N GLU A 173 -5.29 -7.39 -13.44
CA GLU A 173 -6.69 -7.84 -13.23
C GLU A 173 -7.15 -7.49 -11.81
N LEU A 174 -6.32 -7.74 -10.80
CA LEU A 174 -6.62 -7.40 -9.41
C LEU A 174 -6.70 -5.89 -9.21
N ALA A 175 -5.81 -5.12 -9.86
CA ALA A 175 -5.84 -3.66 -9.82
C ALA A 175 -7.14 -3.10 -10.41
N ARG A 176 -7.60 -3.65 -11.55
CA ARG A 176 -8.87 -3.28 -12.15
C ARG A 176 -10.05 -3.61 -11.23
N ASP A 177 -10.08 -4.83 -10.67
CA ASP A 177 -11.16 -5.26 -9.78
C ASP A 177 -11.18 -4.42 -8.48
N PHE A 178 -10.01 -4.06 -7.96
CA PHE A 178 -9.88 -3.13 -6.84
C PHE A 178 -10.44 -1.75 -7.21
N LEU A 179 -10.04 -1.17 -8.34
CA LEU A 179 -10.55 0.11 -8.80
C LEU A 179 -12.07 0.09 -9.03
N GLN A 180 -12.64 -1.00 -9.53
CA GLN A 180 -14.09 -1.16 -9.65
C GLN A 180 -14.79 -1.16 -8.29
N ARG A 181 -14.21 -1.81 -7.28
CA ARG A 181 -14.75 -1.76 -5.90
C ARG A 181 -14.70 -0.35 -5.33
N VAL A 182 -13.55 0.33 -5.50
CA VAL A 182 -13.40 1.73 -5.09
C VAL A 182 -14.42 2.63 -5.80
N CYS A 183 -14.65 2.45 -7.09
CA CYS A 183 -15.64 3.20 -7.85
C CYS A 183 -17.06 3.01 -7.28
N ARG A 184 -17.42 1.77 -6.93
CA ARG A 184 -18.71 1.48 -6.27
C ARG A 184 -18.79 2.11 -4.87
N LEU A 185 -17.70 2.08 -4.09
CA LEU A 185 -17.64 2.70 -2.76
C LEU A 185 -17.83 4.23 -2.85
N CYS A 186 -17.19 4.88 -3.81
CA CYS A 186 -17.33 6.32 -4.04
C CYS A 186 -18.76 6.71 -4.43
N GLY A 187 -19.52 5.80 -5.04
CA GLY A 187 -20.87 6.09 -5.51
C GLY A 187 -20.92 7.19 -6.56
N ARG A 188 -22.06 7.83 -6.74
CA ARG A 188 -22.20 8.97 -7.65
C ARG A 188 -21.56 10.23 -7.06
N SER A 189 -20.87 10.98 -7.88
CA SER A 189 -20.19 12.24 -7.52
C SER A 189 -19.02 12.09 -6.55
N GLY A 190 -18.59 10.86 -6.27
CA GLY A 190 -17.40 10.61 -5.48
C GLY A 190 -16.12 10.57 -6.33
N GLY A 191 -14.98 10.32 -5.70
CA GLY A 191 -13.71 10.32 -6.40
C GLY A 191 -12.61 9.52 -5.71
N LEU A 192 -11.50 9.37 -6.45
CA LEU A 192 -10.30 8.67 -6.00
C LEU A 192 -9.09 9.57 -6.19
N ILE A 193 -8.38 9.84 -5.10
CA ILE A 193 -7.03 10.41 -5.13
C ILE A 193 -6.05 9.26 -4.96
N ILE A 194 -5.17 9.05 -5.94
CA ILE A 194 -4.27 7.91 -5.94
C ILE A 194 -2.87 8.28 -6.38
N GLY A 195 -1.87 7.84 -5.61
CA GLY A 195 -0.46 7.95 -5.96
C GLY A 195 0.01 6.77 -6.81
N VAL A 196 0.73 7.06 -7.89
CA VAL A 196 1.19 6.05 -8.86
C VAL A 196 2.63 6.33 -9.29
N ASP A 197 3.45 5.32 -9.18
CA ASP A 197 4.84 5.36 -9.62
C ASP A 197 4.91 5.19 -11.16
N LEU A 198 5.61 6.14 -11.81
CA LEU A 198 5.65 6.20 -13.27
C LEU A 198 6.82 5.38 -13.85
N GLN A 199 6.69 5.00 -15.12
CA GLN A 199 7.76 4.37 -15.88
C GLN A 199 8.94 5.36 -16.06
N LYS A 200 10.15 4.89 -15.86
CA LYS A 200 11.40 5.65 -15.97
C LYS A 200 12.58 4.73 -16.27
N SER A 201 13.80 5.26 -16.21
CA SER A 201 14.99 4.45 -16.51
C SER A 201 15.13 3.25 -15.56
N THR A 202 15.65 2.15 -16.10
CA THR A 202 15.90 0.92 -15.34
C THR A 202 16.82 1.16 -14.16
N GLU A 203 17.83 2.03 -14.34
CA GLU A 203 18.84 2.34 -13.34
C GLU A 203 18.20 2.99 -12.10
N VAL A 204 17.29 3.94 -12.29
CA VAL A 204 16.56 4.62 -11.20
C VAL A 204 15.63 3.62 -10.50
N LEU A 205 14.89 2.81 -11.28
CA LEU A 205 13.97 1.83 -10.74
C LEU A 205 14.69 0.74 -9.95
N GLU A 206 15.75 0.15 -10.48
CA GLU A 206 16.48 -0.92 -9.80
C GLU A 206 17.25 -0.41 -8.58
N ALA A 207 17.81 0.80 -8.63
CA ALA A 207 18.50 1.39 -7.48
C ALA A 207 17.57 1.59 -6.28
N ALA A 208 16.30 1.97 -6.52
CA ALA A 208 15.32 2.17 -5.45
C ALA A 208 14.97 0.88 -4.68
N TYR A 209 15.17 -0.28 -5.29
CA TYR A 209 14.89 -1.58 -4.69
C TYR A 209 16.15 -2.43 -4.42
N ASN A 210 17.35 -1.91 -4.72
CA ASN A 210 18.65 -2.52 -4.40
C ASN A 210 19.58 -1.46 -3.79
N ASP A 211 19.15 -0.83 -2.72
CA ASP A 211 19.89 0.22 -2.05
C ASP A 211 21.26 -0.25 -1.55
N ARG A 212 22.23 0.65 -1.53
CA ARG A 212 23.61 0.35 -1.13
C ARG A 212 23.76 -0.02 0.34
N ALA A 213 22.85 0.47 1.19
CA ALA A 213 22.84 0.17 2.62
C ALA A 213 22.32 -1.24 2.92
N GLY A 214 21.63 -1.88 1.96
CA GLY A 214 21.08 -3.23 2.09
C GLY A 214 19.81 -3.30 2.94
N VAL A 215 19.13 -2.17 3.16
CA VAL A 215 17.89 -2.13 3.96
C VAL A 215 16.77 -2.87 3.24
N THR A 216 16.63 -2.67 1.92
CA THR A 216 15.63 -3.41 1.11
C THR A 216 15.93 -4.91 1.09
N ALA A 217 17.21 -5.28 1.07
CA ALA A 217 17.60 -6.69 1.18
C ALA A 217 17.18 -7.28 2.54
N ALA A 218 17.42 -6.55 3.63
CA ALA A 218 16.98 -6.97 4.96
C ALA A 218 15.45 -7.07 5.06
N PHE A 219 14.72 -6.12 4.48
CA PHE A 219 13.26 -6.14 4.38
C PHE A 219 12.75 -7.39 3.64
N ASN A 220 13.36 -7.72 2.52
CA ASN A 220 12.97 -8.89 1.73
C ASN A 220 13.27 -10.21 2.48
N LEU A 221 14.46 -10.33 3.09
CA LEU A 221 14.85 -11.50 3.88
C LEU A 221 14.00 -11.69 5.14
N ASN A 222 13.46 -10.60 5.69
CA ASN A 222 12.56 -10.66 6.86
C ASN A 222 11.30 -11.50 6.57
N MET A 223 10.88 -11.61 5.32
CA MET A 223 9.77 -12.49 4.92
C MET A 223 10.04 -13.96 5.30
N LEU A 224 11.27 -14.44 5.05
CA LEU A 224 11.66 -15.81 5.41
C LEU A 224 11.86 -15.95 6.92
N ALA A 225 12.45 -14.93 7.58
CA ALA A 225 12.58 -14.91 9.04
C ALA A 225 11.20 -14.98 9.71
N ARG A 226 10.22 -14.26 9.17
CA ARG A 226 8.83 -14.30 9.62
C ARG A 226 8.21 -15.69 9.42
N ALA A 227 8.41 -16.29 8.23
CA ALA A 227 7.93 -17.66 7.98
C ALA A 227 8.52 -18.67 8.96
N ASN A 228 9.81 -18.57 9.26
CA ASN A 228 10.43 -19.43 10.28
C ASN A 228 9.80 -19.23 11.66
N ARG A 229 9.61 -17.98 12.09
CA ARG A 229 9.11 -17.62 13.41
C ARG A 229 7.63 -17.98 13.59
N GLU A 230 6.79 -17.67 12.60
CA GLU A 230 5.33 -17.73 12.74
C GLU A 230 4.74 -19.04 12.20
N LEU A 231 5.40 -19.66 11.21
CA LEU A 231 4.89 -20.87 10.54
C LEU A 231 5.72 -22.12 10.84
N GLY A 232 6.83 -21.97 11.58
CA GLY A 232 7.74 -23.10 11.89
C GLY A 232 8.49 -23.59 10.65
N ALA A 233 8.75 -22.72 9.65
CA ALA A 233 9.63 -23.05 8.54
C ALA A 233 11.11 -23.10 8.99
N ASP A 234 11.97 -23.67 8.16
CA ASP A 234 13.40 -23.83 8.44
C ASP A 234 14.31 -23.21 7.35
N PHE A 235 13.91 -22.08 6.77
CA PHE A 235 14.76 -21.35 5.85
C PHE A 235 16.09 -20.96 6.50
N ASP A 236 17.22 -21.42 5.95
CA ASP A 236 18.53 -20.89 6.31
C ASP A 236 18.75 -19.55 5.60
N LEU A 237 18.57 -18.45 6.33
CA LEU A 237 18.64 -17.09 5.76
C LEU A 237 19.99 -16.77 5.11
N SER A 238 21.08 -17.42 5.55
CA SER A 238 22.40 -17.23 4.98
C SER A 238 22.53 -17.80 3.56
N GLN A 239 21.63 -18.67 3.17
CA GLN A 239 21.56 -19.30 1.84
C GLN A 239 20.65 -18.56 0.86
N TRP A 240 20.15 -17.39 1.25
CA TRP A 240 19.30 -16.57 0.41
C TRP A 240 19.89 -15.18 0.19
N ARG A 241 19.75 -14.67 -1.02
CA ARG A 241 20.14 -13.29 -1.35
C ARG A 241 18.97 -12.55 -2.00
N HIS A 242 18.85 -11.30 -1.66
CA HIS A 242 17.92 -10.38 -2.31
C HIS A 242 18.45 -9.95 -3.69
N ARG A 243 17.52 -9.76 -4.63
CA ARG A 243 17.73 -9.04 -5.88
C ARG A 243 16.40 -8.49 -6.39
N ALA A 244 16.38 -7.23 -6.75
CA ALA A 244 15.27 -6.65 -7.51
C ALA A 244 15.70 -6.41 -8.96
N ILE A 245 14.79 -6.64 -9.90
CA ILE A 245 14.98 -6.40 -11.33
C ILE A 245 13.80 -5.62 -11.89
N TYR A 246 14.05 -4.79 -12.90
CA TYR A 246 12.98 -4.19 -13.69
C TYR A 246 12.67 -5.07 -14.90
N ASN A 247 11.51 -5.71 -14.88
CA ASN A 247 10.96 -6.44 -16.02
C ASN A 247 10.36 -5.42 -17.02
N ARG A 248 11.08 -5.15 -18.11
CA ARG A 248 10.70 -4.15 -19.12
C ARG A 248 9.47 -4.53 -19.91
N GLU A 249 9.22 -5.82 -20.12
CA GLU A 249 8.04 -6.29 -20.86
C GLU A 249 6.76 -6.14 -20.04
N ALA A 250 6.84 -6.45 -18.74
CA ALA A 250 5.72 -6.32 -17.82
C ALA A 250 5.64 -4.94 -17.14
N HIS A 251 6.60 -4.03 -17.40
CA HIS A 251 6.70 -2.71 -16.80
C HIS A 251 6.61 -2.73 -15.27
N ARG A 252 7.34 -3.64 -14.61
CA ARG A 252 7.30 -3.79 -13.16
C ARG A 252 8.66 -4.11 -12.56
N ILE A 253 8.89 -3.69 -11.33
CA ILE A 253 9.93 -4.26 -10.48
C ILE A 253 9.44 -5.62 -9.99
N GLU A 254 10.36 -6.57 -9.93
CA GLU A 254 10.18 -7.87 -9.29
C GLU A 254 11.23 -8.01 -8.19
N MET A 255 10.81 -8.17 -6.94
CA MET A 255 11.69 -8.49 -5.82
C MET A 255 11.82 -10.00 -5.70
N HIS A 256 13.05 -10.47 -5.67
CA HIS A 256 13.37 -11.88 -5.62
C HIS A 256 14.19 -12.22 -4.38
N LEU A 257 13.91 -13.37 -3.79
CA LEU A 257 14.82 -14.11 -2.92
C LEU A 257 15.41 -15.27 -3.73
N ILE A 258 16.72 -15.32 -3.83
CA ILE A 258 17.43 -16.24 -4.72
C ILE A 258 18.21 -17.23 -3.85
N SER A 259 17.98 -18.53 -4.03
CA SER A 259 18.72 -19.59 -3.37
C SER A 259 20.17 -19.61 -3.84
N GLN A 260 21.14 -19.60 -2.91
CA GLN A 260 22.56 -19.62 -3.23
C GLN A 260 23.09 -21.04 -3.48
N GLY A 261 22.37 -22.07 -3.06
CA GLY A 261 22.73 -23.48 -3.24
C GLY A 261 21.48 -24.36 -3.39
N ALA A 262 21.72 -25.66 -3.63
CA ALA A 262 20.64 -26.63 -3.53
C ALA A 262 20.25 -26.78 -2.07
N GLN A 263 18.96 -26.62 -1.73
CA GLN A 263 18.46 -26.71 -0.37
C GLN A 263 17.03 -27.23 -0.31
N THR A 264 16.67 -27.79 0.82
CA THR A 264 15.32 -28.24 1.11
C THR A 264 14.79 -27.43 2.28
N VAL A 265 13.57 -26.94 2.16
CA VAL A 265 12.87 -26.19 3.21
C VAL A 265 11.60 -26.92 3.59
N HIS A 266 11.35 -27.04 4.89
CA HIS A 266 10.15 -27.64 5.43
C HIS A 266 9.16 -26.55 5.87
N LEU A 267 7.91 -26.68 5.49
CA LEU A 267 6.84 -25.78 5.88
C LEU A 267 5.50 -26.51 5.87
N GLY A 268 4.76 -26.44 6.97
CA GLY A 268 3.41 -26.99 7.08
C GLY A 268 3.34 -28.49 6.75
N GLY A 269 4.37 -29.26 7.11
CA GLY A 269 4.47 -30.71 6.84
C GLY A 269 4.81 -31.06 5.39
N ARG A 270 5.20 -30.09 4.57
CA ARG A 270 5.67 -30.28 3.18
C ARG A 270 7.15 -29.94 3.04
N GLU A 271 7.79 -30.54 2.04
CA GLU A 271 9.16 -30.26 1.64
C GLU A 271 9.17 -29.48 0.32
N PHE A 272 9.97 -28.42 0.28
CA PHE A 272 10.21 -27.61 -0.90
C PHE A 272 11.68 -27.66 -1.28
N HIS A 273 11.99 -28.25 -2.42
CA HIS A 273 13.35 -28.32 -2.93
C HIS A 273 13.63 -27.12 -3.80
N PHE A 274 14.78 -26.47 -3.57
CA PHE A 274 15.25 -25.34 -4.35
C PHE A 274 16.57 -25.70 -5.01
N ALA A 275 16.67 -25.46 -6.31
CA ALA A 275 17.93 -25.54 -7.05
C ALA A 275 18.78 -24.28 -6.80
N PRO A 276 20.10 -24.34 -7.06
CA PRO A 276 20.94 -23.14 -7.06
C PRO A 276 20.39 -22.10 -8.04
N ASN A 277 20.30 -20.84 -7.60
CA ASN A 277 19.74 -19.69 -8.33
C ASN A 277 18.20 -19.76 -8.57
N GLU A 278 17.51 -20.75 -8.03
CA GLU A 278 16.05 -20.72 -8.03
C GLU A 278 15.55 -19.54 -7.18
N LYS A 279 14.45 -18.92 -7.63
CA LYS A 279 13.92 -17.69 -7.01
C LYS A 279 12.53 -17.88 -6.44
N ILE A 280 12.28 -17.15 -5.37
CA ILE A 280 10.94 -16.85 -4.87
C ILE A 280 10.67 -15.39 -5.21
N VAL A 281 9.55 -15.08 -5.88
CA VAL A 281 9.11 -13.72 -6.13
C VAL A 281 8.30 -13.27 -4.91
N THR A 282 8.73 -12.18 -4.30
CA THR A 282 8.12 -11.67 -3.06
C THR A 282 7.30 -10.41 -3.27
N GLU A 283 7.58 -9.65 -4.32
CA GLU A 283 6.81 -8.47 -4.68
C GLU A 283 6.86 -8.21 -6.19
N PHE A 284 5.72 -7.76 -6.72
CA PHE A 284 5.64 -7.01 -7.96
C PHE A 284 5.39 -5.54 -7.63
N SER A 285 5.97 -4.63 -8.42
CA SER A 285 5.65 -3.20 -8.33
C SER A 285 5.56 -2.62 -9.74
N TYR A 286 4.32 -2.61 -10.26
CA TYR A 286 4.01 -2.12 -11.60
C TYR A 286 4.23 -0.61 -11.70
N LYS A 287 4.80 -0.19 -12.84
CA LYS A 287 5.07 1.20 -13.19
C LYS A 287 4.21 1.56 -14.40
N HIS A 288 3.59 2.70 -14.34
CA HIS A 288 2.58 3.09 -15.32
C HIS A 288 3.02 4.32 -16.12
N THR A 289 2.45 4.51 -17.31
CA THR A 289 2.37 5.83 -17.92
C THR A 289 1.10 6.52 -17.44
N ILE A 290 1.03 7.84 -17.56
CA ILE A 290 -0.17 8.62 -17.21
C ILE A 290 -1.38 8.11 -18.00
N GLU A 291 -1.20 7.91 -19.32
CA GLU A 291 -2.24 7.42 -20.23
C GLU A 291 -2.66 5.99 -19.89
N GLY A 292 -1.68 5.10 -19.63
CA GLY A 292 -1.94 3.69 -19.31
C GLY A 292 -2.73 3.52 -18.01
N PHE A 293 -2.35 4.28 -16.96
CA PHE A 293 -3.09 4.23 -15.70
C PHE A 293 -4.49 4.87 -15.83
N SER A 294 -4.59 5.97 -16.59
CA SER A 294 -5.90 6.59 -16.87
C SER A 294 -6.83 5.66 -17.61
N ALA A 295 -6.31 4.88 -18.57
CA ALA A 295 -7.10 3.88 -19.29
C ALA A 295 -7.54 2.73 -18.37
N LEU A 296 -6.67 2.25 -17.48
CA LEU A 296 -7.00 1.25 -16.47
C LEU A 296 -8.14 1.76 -15.56
N ALA A 297 -8.02 2.97 -15.02
CA ALA A 297 -9.04 3.57 -14.17
C ALA A 297 -10.37 3.78 -14.93
N ALA A 298 -10.30 4.19 -16.21
CA ALA A 298 -11.49 4.35 -17.07
C ALA A 298 -12.22 3.02 -17.28
N SER A 299 -11.50 1.90 -17.43
CA SER A 299 -12.08 0.56 -17.54
C SER A 299 -12.80 0.10 -16.26
N ALA A 300 -12.47 0.74 -15.12
CA ALA A 300 -13.09 0.49 -13.82
C ALA A 300 -14.26 1.43 -13.49
N GLY A 301 -14.60 2.38 -14.38
CA GLY A 301 -15.74 3.29 -14.21
C GLY A 301 -15.36 4.71 -13.79
N PHE A 302 -14.08 5.02 -13.70
CA PHE A 302 -13.58 6.35 -13.37
C PHE A 302 -13.38 7.23 -14.61
N GLN A 303 -13.33 8.54 -14.38
CA GLN A 303 -12.92 9.54 -15.36
C GLN A 303 -11.81 10.37 -14.76
N LEU A 304 -10.71 10.58 -15.53
CA LEU A 304 -9.63 11.45 -15.10
C LEU A 304 -10.13 12.90 -14.99
N ALA A 305 -10.04 13.47 -13.79
CA ALA A 305 -10.34 14.88 -13.55
C ALA A 305 -9.04 15.71 -13.58
N ARG A 306 -8.00 15.25 -12.90
CA ARG A 306 -6.70 15.98 -12.83
C ARG A 306 -5.55 15.02 -12.52
N VAL A 307 -4.34 15.45 -12.88
CA VAL A 307 -3.08 14.77 -12.53
C VAL A 307 -2.03 15.81 -12.14
N TRP A 308 -1.26 15.50 -11.10
CA TRP A 308 -0.11 16.30 -10.65
C TRP A 308 1.13 15.40 -10.65
N THR A 309 2.23 15.93 -11.14
CA THR A 309 3.52 15.23 -11.18
C THR A 309 4.61 16.07 -10.53
N ASP A 310 5.68 15.43 -10.15
CA ASP A 310 6.95 16.12 -9.90
C ASP A 310 7.59 16.60 -11.22
N PRO A 311 8.55 17.54 -11.17
CA PRO A 311 9.19 18.08 -12.37
C PRO A 311 9.89 17.04 -13.24
N GLU A 312 10.39 15.95 -12.64
CA GLU A 312 11.11 14.87 -13.33
C GLU A 312 10.17 13.76 -13.81
N GLN A 313 8.86 13.90 -13.54
CA GLN A 313 7.83 12.90 -13.87
C GLN A 313 8.15 11.49 -13.33
N LEU A 314 8.68 11.44 -12.13
CA LEU A 314 8.96 10.17 -11.47
C LEU A 314 7.69 9.54 -10.88
N PHE A 315 6.76 10.39 -10.43
CA PHE A 315 5.55 9.99 -9.72
C PHE A 315 4.36 10.86 -10.13
N ALA A 316 3.16 10.32 -10.05
CA ALA A 316 1.94 11.07 -10.29
C ALA A 316 0.92 10.86 -9.17
N VAL A 317 0.22 11.93 -8.81
CA VAL A 317 -1.00 11.88 -8.01
C VAL A 317 -2.16 12.19 -8.95
N PHE A 318 -3.09 11.25 -9.05
CA PHE A 318 -4.27 11.39 -9.89
C PHE A 318 -5.50 11.70 -9.05
N HIS A 319 -6.38 12.52 -9.60
CA HIS A 319 -7.75 12.61 -9.16
C HIS A 319 -8.68 12.08 -10.24
N PHE A 320 -9.41 11.04 -9.89
CA PHE A 320 -10.47 10.47 -10.71
C PHE A 320 -11.82 10.74 -10.07
N THR A 321 -12.84 10.97 -10.88
CA THR A 321 -14.24 11.08 -10.46
C THR A 321 -15.05 9.90 -11.00
N THR A 322 -16.10 9.51 -10.28
CA THR A 322 -17.08 8.56 -10.78
C THR A 322 -18.02 9.23 -11.77
N ARG A 323 -18.60 8.46 -12.68
CA ARG A 323 -19.59 8.94 -13.67
C ARG A 323 -21.00 8.96 -13.08
#